data_082842bc08831b93b1c3dacb4f251c4c
#
_entry.id   082842bc08831b93b1c3dacb4f251c4c
#
_cell.length_a   1.000
_cell.length_b   1.000
_cell.length_c   1.000
_cell.angle_alpha   90.00
_cell.angle_beta   90.00
_cell.angle_gamma   90.00
#
_symmetry.space_group_name_H-M   'P 1'
#
loop_
_entity.id
_entity.type
_entity.pdbx_description
1 polymer ?
#
loop_
_entity_poly.entity_id
_entity_poly.type
_entity_poly.pdbx_seq_one_letter_code
_entity_poly.pdbx_strand_id
1 'polypeptide(L)'
;MEIAIIVAMTPQGLIGKDNQIPWHLPADLLRFKKVTMGHPIIMGRKTFESLPGLLPGREHIVMTRNPSYTAEGCIVVTNWPQVEILVANKAYVIGGADIYNYALPIATELHTTIVHAELEGDTYFPSWNKDEWQEVEREFRAKDNKNEFDVENIRYMRRT
;
A
#
# COMPACT_ATOMS: atom_id res chain seq x y z
N MET A 1 5.13 -6.71 16.59
CA MET A 1 4.44 -6.53 15.28
C MET A 1 5.27 -5.62 14.41
N GLU A 2 5.49 -6.03 13.17
CA GLU A 2 6.13 -5.18 12.18
C GLU A 2 5.09 -4.68 11.18
N ILE A 3 5.16 -3.40 10.84
CA ILE A 3 4.31 -2.80 9.83
C ILE A 3 5.17 -2.40 8.63
N ALA A 4 4.81 -2.93 7.48
CA ALA A 4 5.39 -2.52 6.20
C ALA A 4 4.32 -1.77 5.40
N ILE A 5 4.76 -0.78 4.64
CA ILE A 5 3.89 -0.07 3.70
C ILE A 5 4.26 -0.52 2.30
N ILE A 6 3.26 -0.77 1.47
CA ILE A 6 3.46 -1.02 0.04
C ILE A 6 2.62 -0.03 -0.74
N VAL A 7 3.24 0.69 -1.68
CA VAL A 7 2.59 1.78 -2.41
C VAL A 7 3.20 1.96 -3.78
N ALA A 8 2.37 2.25 -4.77
CA ALA A 8 2.79 2.72 -6.07
C ALA A 8 2.40 4.20 -6.20
N MET A 9 3.33 5.03 -6.63
CA MET A 9 3.10 6.47 -6.75
C MET A 9 3.96 7.09 -7.85
N THR A 10 3.53 8.23 -8.36
CA THR A 10 4.38 9.03 -9.27
C THR A 10 5.51 9.68 -8.48
N PRO A 11 6.52 10.25 -9.15
CA PRO A 11 7.57 11.01 -8.45
C PRO A 11 7.04 12.14 -7.56
N GLN A 12 5.86 12.69 -7.89
CA GLN A 12 5.20 13.73 -7.09
C GLN A 12 4.37 13.17 -5.94
N GLY A 13 4.26 11.84 -5.85
CA GLY A 13 3.51 11.18 -4.79
C GLY A 13 2.06 10.89 -5.10
N LEU A 14 1.61 11.06 -6.34
CA LEU A 14 0.23 10.75 -6.73
C LEU A 14 -0.03 9.26 -6.61
N ILE A 15 -1.11 8.88 -5.93
CA ILE A 15 -1.51 7.48 -5.72
C ILE A 15 -2.91 7.17 -6.23
N GLY A 16 -3.71 8.17 -6.57
CA GLY A 16 -5.06 7.91 -7.03
C GLY A 16 -5.77 9.10 -7.65
N LYS A 17 -6.81 8.77 -8.41
CA LYS A 17 -7.75 9.72 -9.00
C LYS A 17 -9.14 9.11 -9.00
N ASP A 18 -10.13 9.81 -8.47
CA ASP A 18 -11.52 9.35 -8.39
C ASP A 18 -11.64 7.94 -7.80
N ASN A 19 -10.89 7.67 -6.71
CA ASN A 19 -10.82 6.39 -6.01
C ASN A 19 -10.27 5.23 -6.85
N GLN A 20 -9.55 5.54 -7.93
CA GLN A 20 -8.93 4.54 -8.81
C GLN A 20 -7.45 4.82 -8.99
N ILE A 21 -6.71 3.76 -9.29
CA ILE A 21 -5.29 3.87 -9.66
C ILE A 21 -5.24 4.31 -11.12
N PRO A 22 -4.55 5.44 -11.43
CA PRO A 22 -4.62 6.04 -12.77
C PRO A 22 -3.67 5.43 -13.81
N TRP A 23 -3.14 4.23 -13.58
CA TRP A 23 -2.26 3.53 -14.52
C TRP A 23 -2.57 2.04 -14.57
N HIS A 24 -2.08 1.40 -15.63
CA HIS A 24 -2.23 -0.04 -15.82
C HIS A 24 -0.83 -0.69 -15.87
N LEU A 25 -0.47 -1.39 -14.79
CA LEU A 25 0.84 -2.02 -14.61
C LEU A 25 0.69 -3.44 -14.07
N PRO A 26 0.37 -4.42 -14.93
CA PRO A 26 0.20 -5.82 -14.50
C PRO A 26 1.41 -6.40 -13.77
N ALA A 27 2.62 -6.02 -14.18
CA ALA A 27 3.84 -6.49 -13.52
C ALA A 27 3.92 -6.02 -12.06
N ASP A 28 3.43 -4.80 -11.78
CA ASP A 28 3.42 -4.28 -10.42
C ASP A 28 2.37 -5.00 -9.56
N LEU A 29 1.23 -5.36 -10.15
CA LEU A 29 0.22 -6.17 -9.46
C LEU A 29 0.77 -7.56 -9.09
N LEU A 30 1.56 -8.17 -9.94
CA LEU A 30 2.21 -9.44 -9.64
C LEU A 30 3.22 -9.31 -8.51
N ARG A 31 4.00 -8.23 -8.52
CA ARG A 31 4.95 -7.92 -7.45
C ARG A 31 4.22 -7.71 -6.13
N PHE A 32 3.13 -6.96 -6.13
CA PHE A 32 2.28 -6.74 -4.96
C PHE A 32 1.80 -8.07 -4.37
N LYS A 33 1.32 -8.97 -5.21
CA LYS A 33 0.86 -10.29 -4.78
C LYS A 33 1.98 -11.10 -4.13
N LYS A 34 3.15 -11.09 -4.72
CA LYS A 34 4.32 -11.81 -4.19
C LYS A 34 4.76 -11.26 -2.84
N VAL A 35 4.88 -9.95 -2.74
CA VAL A 35 5.38 -9.29 -1.52
C VAL A 35 4.42 -9.51 -0.35
N THR A 36 3.11 -9.41 -0.59
CA THR A 36 2.11 -9.48 0.48
C THR A 36 1.65 -10.91 0.81
N MET A 37 1.96 -11.89 -0.03
CA MET A 37 1.45 -13.26 0.13
C MET A 37 1.78 -13.83 1.51
N GLY A 38 0.77 -14.40 2.15
CA GLY A 38 0.91 -15.02 3.47
C GLY A 38 0.89 -14.05 4.64
N HIS A 39 0.70 -12.76 4.38
CA HIS A 39 0.65 -11.73 5.43
C HIS A 39 -0.70 -11.02 5.45
N PRO A 40 -1.16 -10.57 6.62
CA PRO A 40 -2.33 -9.69 6.67
C PRO A 40 -2.09 -8.42 5.89
N ILE A 41 -3.15 -7.94 5.23
CA ILE A 41 -3.14 -6.65 4.53
C ILE A 41 -4.16 -5.73 5.20
N ILE A 42 -3.71 -4.50 5.48
CA ILE A 42 -4.49 -3.49 6.19
C ILE A 42 -4.83 -2.39 5.21
N MET A 43 -6.11 -2.00 5.17
CA MET A 43 -6.58 -1.02 4.20
C MET A 43 -7.76 -0.22 4.75
N GLY A 44 -8.02 0.92 4.13
CA GLY A 44 -9.24 1.66 4.37
C GLY A 44 -10.41 1.05 3.59
N ARG A 45 -11.63 1.43 3.97
CA ARG A 45 -12.85 0.94 3.35
C ARG A 45 -12.89 1.18 1.83
N LYS A 46 -12.55 2.39 1.39
CA LYS A 46 -12.58 2.72 -0.05
C LYS A 46 -11.60 1.89 -0.85
N THR A 47 -10.43 1.62 -0.29
CA THR A 47 -9.42 0.75 -0.93
C THR A 47 -9.98 -0.66 -1.06
N PHE A 48 -10.60 -1.18 0.00
CA PHE A 48 -11.23 -2.49 -0.05
C PHE A 48 -12.30 -2.56 -1.14
N GLU A 49 -13.17 -1.55 -1.20
CA GLU A 49 -14.25 -1.51 -2.18
C GLU A 49 -13.75 -1.37 -3.63
N SER A 50 -12.53 -0.90 -3.82
CA SER A 50 -11.90 -0.81 -5.14
C SER A 50 -11.26 -2.12 -5.60
N LEU A 51 -11.09 -3.09 -4.72
CA LEU A 51 -10.52 -4.38 -5.09
C LEU A 51 -11.55 -5.20 -5.89
N PRO A 52 -11.09 -6.01 -6.86
CA PRO A 52 -12.01 -6.85 -7.65
C PRO A 52 -12.62 -7.99 -6.82
N GLY A 53 -12.11 -8.25 -5.62
CA GLY A 53 -12.55 -9.28 -4.70
C GLY A 53 -11.51 -9.53 -3.64
N LEU A 54 -11.73 -10.54 -2.81
CA LEU A 54 -10.74 -10.92 -1.80
C LEU A 54 -9.47 -11.44 -2.48
N LEU A 55 -8.33 -11.08 -1.93
CA LEU A 55 -7.03 -11.52 -2.42
C LEU A 55 -6.63 -12.82 -1.70
N PRO A 56 -6.53 -13.95 -2.41
CA PRO A 56 -6.27 -15.23 -1.75
C PRO A 56 -4.96 -15.28 -0.98
N GLY A 57 -4.95 -16.02 0.13
CA GLY A 57 -3.76 -16.25 0.93
C GLY A 57 -3.38 -15.11 1.86
N ARG A 58 -4.25 -14.11 2.00
CA ARG A 58 -4.02 -12.94 2.86
C ARG A 58 -5.27 -12.62 3.66
N GLU A 59 -5.08 -12.33 4.94
CA GLU A 59 -6.16 -11.86 5.80
C GLU A 59 -6.40 -10.38 5.52
N HIS A 60 -7.66 -9.99 5.32
CA HIS A 60 -8.03 -8.60 5.02
C HIS A 60 -8.51 -7.91 6.28
N ILE A 61 -7.80 -6.85 6.67
CA ILE A 61 -8.17 -6.00 7.81
C ILE A 61 -8.58 -4.66 7.25
N VAL A 62 -9.86 -4.32 7.40
CA VAL A 62 -10.43 -3.08 6.87
C VAL A 62 -10.67 -2.10 8.01
N MET A 63 -10.03 -0.95 7.95
CA MET A 63 -10.20 0.11 8.94
C MET A 63 -11.22 1.13 8.46
N THR A 64 -12.22 1.42 9.29
CA THR A 64 -13.26 2.40 9.00
C THR A 64 -13.74 3.05 10.30
N ARG A 65 -14.20 4.28 10.22
CA ARG A 65 -14.79 4.98 11.36
C ARG A 65 -16.21 4.50 11.68
N ASN A 66 -16.83 3.78 10.73
CA ASN A 66 -18.20 3.28 10.88
C ASN A 66 -18.20 1.91 11.57
N PRO A 67 -18.58 1.82 12.86
CA PRO A 67 -18.57 0.55 13.57
C PRO A 67 -19.62 -0.44 13.09
N SER A 68 -20.58 0.03 12.29
CA SER A 68 -21.63 -0.83 11.70
C SER A 68 -21.23 -1.40 10.33
N TYR A 69 -20.08 -1.01 9.80
CA TYR A 69 -19.63 -1.51 8.51
C TYR A 69 -19.25 -2.98 8.62
N THR A 70 -19.72 -3.77 7.68
CA THR A 70 -19.36 -5.18 7.56
C THR A 70 -18.94 -5.51 6.14
N ALA A 71 -17.97 -6.41 6.00
CA ALA A 71 -17.51 -6.88 4.70
C ALA A 71 -17.22 -8.37 4.81
N GLU A 72 -17.83 -9.17 3.96
CA GLU A 72 -17.69 -10.61 3.98
C GLU A 72 -16.22 -11.02 3.73
N GLY A 73 -15.72 -11.90 4.57
CA GLY A 73 -14.34 -12.37 4.46
C GLY A 73 -13.28 -11.44 5.01
N CYS A 74 -13.70 -10.33 5.64
CA CYS A 74 -12.78 -9.33 6.19
C CYS A 74 -12.98 -9.17 7.69
N ILE A 75 -11.92 -8.72 8.36
CA ILE A 75 -12.00 -8.27 9.73
C ILE A 75 -12.10 -6.75 9.69
N VAL A 76 -13.17 -6.20 10.25
CA VAL A 76 -13.38 -4.74 10.30
C VAL A 76 -12.93 -4.21 11.64
N VAL A 77 -12.10 -3.17 11.61
CA VAL A 77 -11.60 -2.50 12.80
C VAL A 77 -11.90 -1.00 12.72
N THR A 78 -12.02 -0.35 13.87
CA THR A 78 -12.35 1.09 13.94
C THR A 78 -11.18 1.94 14.44
N ASN A 79 -10.11 1.31 14.94
CA ASN A 79 -8.95 2.03 15.45
C ASN A 79 -7.69 1.16 15.33
N TRP A 80 -6.53 1.80 15.46
CA TRP A 80 -5.25 1.13 15.33
C TRP A 80 -4.96 0.10 16.42
N PRO A 81 -5.29 0.33 17.69
CA PRO A 81 -5.09 -0.69 18.73
C PRO A 81 -5.72 -2.04 18.42
N GLN A 82 -6.85 -2.06 17.70
CA GLN A 82 -7.47 -3.32 17.28
C GLN A 82 -6.59 -4.07 16.28
N VAL A 83 -5.89 -3.34 15.40
CA VAL A 83 -4.93 -3.93 14.46
C VAL A 83 -3.78 -4.60 15.23
N GLU A 84 -3.26 -3.95 16.23
CA GLU A 84 -2.14 -4.46 17.03
C GLU A 84 -2.47 -5.80 17.69
N ILE A 85 -3.73 -5.99 18.10
CA ILE A 85 -4.18 -7.25 18.68
C ILE A 85 -4.24 -8.37 17.63
N LEU A 86 -4.62 -8.04 16.41
CA LEU A 86 -4.84 -9.01 15.34
C LEU A 86 -3.55 -9.47 14.66
N VAL A 87 -2.55 -8.61 14.58
CA VAL A 87 -1.33 -8.89 13.83
C VAL A 87 -0.24 -9.45 14.74
N ALA A 88 0.09 -10.73 14.55
CA ALA A 88 1.11 -11.38 15.38
C ALA A 88 2.53 -10.96 14.99
N ASN A 89 2.88 -11.05 13.71
CA ASN A 89 4.25 -10.84 13.23
C ASN A 89 4.38 -9.62 12.35
N LYS A 90 3.89 -9.69 11.12
CA LYS A 90 4.07 -8.65 10.11
C LYS A 90 2.79 -8.47 9.30
N ALA A 91 2.46 -7.22 8.98
CA ALA A 91 1.35 -6.88 8.10
C ALA A 91 1.77 -5.78 7.13
N TYR A 92 1.08 -5.73 5.99
CA TYR A 92 1.31 -4.73 4.96
C TYR A 92 0.13 -3.76 4.89
N VAL A 93 0.43 -2.48 4.96
CA VAL A 93 -0.56 -1.41 4.75
C VAL A 93 -0.58 -1.11 3.26
N ILE A 94 -1.76 -1.24 2.65
CA ILE A 94 -1.91 -1.13 1.19
C ILE A 94 -2.70 0.11 0.73
N GLY A 95 -3.14 0.95 1.65
CA GLY A 95 -3.79 2.23 1.32
C GLY A 95 -5.11 2.43 2.03
N GLY A 96 -5.81 3.48 1.84
CA GLY A 96 -5.36 4.67 1.08
C GLY A 96 -4.59 5.69 1.90
N ALA A 97 -4.66 6.93 1.46
CA ALA A 97 -3.86 8.01 2.04
C ALA A 97 -4.01 8.13 3.57
N ASP A 98 -5.22 8.02 4.09
CA ASP A 98 -5.46 8.11 5.54
C ASP A 98 -4.76 6.99 6.30
N ILE A 99 -4.81 5.76 5.77
CA ILE A 99 -4.19 4.61 6.42
C ILE A 99 -2.67 4.69 6.31
N TYR A 100 -2.14 5.14 5.17
CA TYR A 100 -0.72 5.42 5.02
C TYR A 100 -0.24 6.45 6.05
N ASN A 101 -1.05 7.46 6.29
CA ASN A 101 -0.72 8.53 7.24
C ASN A 101 -0.63 7.98 8.68
N TYR A 102 -1.49 7.05 9.06
CA TYR A 102 -1.40 6.35 10.33
C TYR A 102 -0.15 5.48 10.44
N ALA A 103 0.15 4.76 9.37
CA ALA A 103 1.19 3.74 9.39
C ALA A 103 2.61 4.32 9.28
N LEU A 104 2.76 5.42 8.56
CA LEU A 104 4.08 5.96 8.25
C LEU A 104 4.97 6.22 9.47
N PRO A 105 4.47 6.80 10.59
CA PRO A 105 5.30 7.01 11.77
C PRO A 105 5.79 5.72 12.45
N ILE A 106 5.11 4.60 12.26
CA ILE A 106 5.39 3.35 12.95
C ILE A 106 5.92 2.24 12.03
N ALA A 107 5.83 2.43 10.73
CA ALA A 107 6.31 1.44 9.77
C ALA A 107 7.82 1.30 9.84
N THR A 108 8.30 0.06 9.70
CA THR A 108 9.74 -0.26 9.69
C THR A 108 10.24 -0.51 8.28
N GLU A 109 9.36 -0.73 7.35
CA GLU A 109 9.69 -1.08 5.97
C GLU A 109 8.76 -0.34 5.02
N LEU A 110 9.30 0.14 3.90
CA LEU A 110 8.54 0.86 2.89
C LEU A 110 8.90 0.29 1.51
N HIS A 111 7.93 -0.33 0.88
CA HIS A 111 8.04 -0.86 -0.48
C HIS A 111 7.37 0.11 -1.43
N THR A 112 8.15 0.79 -2.25
CA THR A 112 7.61 1.76 -3.21
C THR A 112 7.78 1.27 -4.64
N THR A 113 6.80 1.59 -5.48
CA THR A 113 6.93 1.57 -6.92
C THR A 113 6.80 3.01 -7.39
N ILE A 114 7.86 3.59 -7.92
CA ILE A 114 7.82 4.92 -8.50
C ILE A 114 7.45 4.77 -9.97
N VAL A 115 6.28 5.25 -10.32
CA VAL A 115 5.74 5.19 -11.67
C VAL A 115 6.12 6.48 -12.39
N HIS A 116 6.96 6.37 -13.43
CA HIS A 116 7.44 7.53 -14.17
C HIS A 116 6.38 8.02 -15.15
N ALA A 117 5.39 8.70 -14.59
CA ALA A 117 4.26 9.27 -15.31
C ALA A 117 3.98 10.68 -14.83
N GLU A 118 3.51 11.53 -15.74
CA GLU A 118 3.01 12.86 -15.40
C GLU A 118 1.50 12.81 -15.52
N LEU A 119 0.84 12.56 -14.40
CA LEU A 119 -0.60 12.40 -14.35
C LEU A 119 -1.18 13.32 -13.29
N GLU A 120 -2.40 13.76 -13.53
CA GLU A 120 -3.17 14.53 -12.57
C GLU A 120 -4.08 13.61 -11.79
N GLY A 121 -4.30 13.94 -10.52
CA GLY A 121 -5.18 13.20 -9.66
C GLY A 121 -5.47 13.96 -8.38
N ASP A 122 -6.11 13.30 -7.45
CA ASP A 122 -6.64 13.92 -6.24
C ASP A 122 -6.11 13.33 -4.93
N THR A 123 -5.39 12.22 -5.01
CA THR A 123 -4.94 11.50 -3.81
C THR A 123 -3.44 11.29 -3.86
N TYR A 124 -2.76 11.68 -2.77
CA TYR A 124 -1.31 11.65 -2.68
C TYR A 124 -0.84 10.88 -1.45
N PHE A 125 0.32 10.25 -1.59
CA PHE A 125 1.01 9.64 -0.46
C PHE A 125 1.42 10.74 0.52
N PRO A 126 1.33 10.51 1.86
CA PRO A 126 1.74 11.52 2.84
C PRO A 126 3.20 11.92 2.68
N SER A 127 3.52 13.16 3.03
CA SER A 127 4.90 13.62 3.08
C SER A 127 5.72 12.77 4.05
N TRP A 128 6.92 12.38 3.64
CA TRP A 128 7.80 11.56 4.46
C TRP A 128 9.23 12.07 4.40
N ASN A 129 9.93 11.93 5.52
CA ASN A 129 11.32 12.36 5.63
C ASN A 129 12.25 11.24 5.20
N LYS A 130 12.82 11.36 4.01
CA LYS A 130 13.71 10.34 3.45
C LYS A 130 14.96 10.11 4.29
N ASP A 131 15.37 11.07 5.11
CA ASP A 131 16.51 10.92 6.00
C ASP A 131 16.26 9.89 7.11
N GLU A 132 15.02 9.58 7.41
CA GLU A 132 14.66 8.55 8.38
C GLU A 132 14.73 7.14 7.80
N TRP A 133 14.93 7.03 6.49
CA TRP A 133 14.87 5.77 5.76
C TRP A 133 16.15 5.49 5.00
N GLN A 134 16.55 4.23 4.94
CA GLN A 134 17.68 3.77 4.15
C GLN A 134 17.19 2.95 2.97
N GLU A 135 17.59 3.34 1.76
CA GLU A 135 17.33 2.55 0.57
C GLU A 135 18.18 1.27 0.64
N VAL A 136 17.54 0.10 0.55
CA VAL A 136 18.23 -1.19 0.64
C VAL A 136 18.13 -2.00 -0.65
N GLU A 137 17.20 -1.66 -1.54
CA GLU A 137 17.00 -2.36 -2.80
C GLU A 137 16.40 -1.42 -3.83
N ARG A 138 16.85 -1.54 -5.07
CA ARG A 138 16.29 -0.75 -6.19
C ARG A 138 16.36 -1.59 -7.46
N GLU A 139 15.24 -1.67 -8.16
CA GLU A 139 15.12 -2.37 -9.44
C GLU A 139 14.36 -1.50 -10.44
N PHE A 140 14.90 -1.35 -11.63
CA PHE A 140 14.25 -0.64 -12.73
C PHE A 140 13.53 -1.63 -13.64
N ARG A 141 12.33 -1.26 -14.08
CA ARG A 141 11.56 -2.01 -15.06
C ARG A 141 11.08 -1.06 -16.16
N ALA A 142 11.50 -1.29 -17.39
CA ALA A 142 11.07 -0.50 -18.55
C ALA A 142 9.60 -0.80 -18.90
N LYS A 143 8.90 0.21 -19.41
CA LYS A 143 7.57 0.02 -19.99
C LYS A 143 7.63 -0.99 -21.13
N ASP A 144 6.51 -1.65 -21.37
CA ASP A 144 6.37 -2.64 -22.44
C ASP A 144 4.94 -2.65 -22.97
N ASN A 145 4.59 -3.65 -23.79
CA ASN A 145 3.25 -3.74 -24.40
C ASN A 145 2.11 -3.85 -23.38
N LYS A 146 2.39 -4.33 -22.17
CA LYS A 146 1.40 -4.55 -21.11
C LYS A 146 1.50 -3.54 -20.01
N ASN A 147 2.65 -2.93 -19.81
CA ASN A 147 2.93 -2.00 -18.72
C ASN A 147 3.22 -0.61 -19.30
N GLU A 148 2.32 0.33 -19.02
CA GLU A 148 2.27 1.65 -19.67
C GLU A 148 3.48 2.55 -19.40
N PHE A 149 4.14 2.39 -18.26
CA PHE A 149 5.18 3.32 -17.79
C PHE A 149 6.41 2.59 -17.28
N ASP A 150 7.56 3.26 -17.38
CA ASP A 150 8.76 2.83 -16.66
C ASP A 150 8.50 2.95 -15.17
N VAL A 151 9.02 2.01 -14.39
CA VAL A 151 8.90 2.05 -12.93
C VAL A 151 10.23 1.74 -12.26
N GLU A 152 10.39 2.21 -11.03
CA GLU A 152 11.44 1.80 -10.14
C GLU A 152 10.84 1.22 -8.88
N ASN A 153 11.21 -0.02 -8.55
CA ASN A 153 10.80 -0.66 -7.31
C ASN A 153 11.90 -0.41 -6.29
N ILE A 154 11.59 0.33 -5.23
CA ILE A 154 12.56 0.71 -4.21
C ILE A 154 12.07 0.25 -2.86
N ARG A 155 12.90 -0.48 -2.12
CA ARG A 155 12.62 -0.87 -0.76
C ARG A 155 13.48 -0.07 0.20
N TYR A 156 12.85 0.47 1.22
CA TYR A 156 13.50 1.24 2.26
C TYR A 156 13.29 0.55 3.61
N MET A 157 14.29 0.63 4.47
CA MET A 157 14.21 0.24 5.87
C MET A 157 14.35 1.48 6.74
N ARG A 158 13.59 1.56 7.83
CA ARG A 158 13.72 2.69 8.75
C ARG A 158 15.11 2.65 9.42
N ARG A 159 15.76 3.80 9.49
CA ARG A 159 17.02 3.92 10.21
C ARG A 159 16.77 3.82 11.71
N THR A 160 17.65 3.17 12.41
CA THR A 160 17.59 3.04 13.88
C THR A 160 18.44 4.09 14.56
#